data_49d19f86d22446fbcadb43bf8ca6486a
#
_entry.id   49d19f86d22446fbcadb43bf8ca6486a
#
_cell.length_a   1.000
_cell.length_b   1.000
_cell.length_c   1.000
_cell.angle_alpha   90.00
_cell.angle_beta   90.00
_cell.angle_gamma   90.00
#
_symmetry.space_group_name_H-M   'P 1'
#
loop_
_entity.id
_entity.type
_entity.pdbx_description
1 polymer ?
#
loop_
_entity_poly.entity_id
_entity_poly.type
_entity_poly.pdbx_seq_one_letter_code
_entity_poly.pdbx_strand_id
1 'polypeptide(L)'
;MNSLPTELIQSLQSKKGFNEEAFKAVHQSGGQITSVRVNPNKIFNIQYSIFNAQLEKVPWSSNGYYLTERPSFTLDPLFHAGAYYVQEASSMFLEEALKQTVDLTKHVKVLDLCAAPGGKSTLIQSIISADSLLVSNEVIKTRVNILAENITKWGAANTIVTNNDPKDFQRLQNYFDVIVVD
;
A
#
# COMPACT_ATOMS: atom_id res chain seq x y z
N MET A 1 -27.77 -13.25 4.10
CA MET A 1 -26.81 -12.29 4.72
C MET A 1 -26.05 -13.07 5.78
N ASN A 2 -24.74 -13.16 5.67
CA ASN A 2 -23.95 -13.80 6.73
C ASN A 2 -23.94 -12.88 7.95
N SER A 3 -24.50 -13.34 9.07
CA SER A 3 -24.38 -12.63 10.35
C SER A 3 -22.93 -12.67 10.81
N LEU A 4 -22.43 -11.55 11.32
CA LEU A 4 -21.10 -11.51 11.93
C LEU A 4 -21.04 -12.45 13.13
N PRO A 5 -19.93 -13.20 13.33
CA PRO A 5 -19.79 -14.07 14.48
C PRO A 5 -19.91 -13.30 15.80
N THR A 6 -20.66 -13.83 16.74
CA THR A 6 -20.88 -13.19 18.05
C THR A 6 -19.58 -12.99 18.81
N GLU A 7 -18.70 -13.98 18.74
CA GLU A 7 -17.37 -13.96 19.39
C GLU A 7 -16.49 -12.83 18.85
N LEU A 8 -16.58 -12.51 17.55
CA LEU A 8 -15.87 -11.38 16.95
C LEU A 8 -16.37 -10.07 17.59
N ILE A 9 -17.67 -9.86 17.64
CA ILE A 9 -18.25 -8.65 18.23
C ILE A 9 -17.84 -8.53 19.71
N GLN A 10 -17.95 -9.60 20.48
CA GLN A 10 -17.53 -9.62 21.89
C GLN A 10 -16.05 -9.26 22.07
N SER A 11 -15.17 -9.77 21.20
CA SER A 11 -13.72 -9.47 21.27
C SER A 11 -13.39 -8.00 20.98
N LEU A 12 -14.26 -7.31 20.25
CA LEU A 12 -14.08 -5.90 19.86
C LEU A 12 -14.67 -4.92 20.89
N GLN A 13 -15.64 -5.35 21.70
CA GLN A 13 -16.36 -4.46 22.65
C GLN A 13 -15.43 -3.72 23.62
N SER A 14 -14.32 -4.35 24.03
CA SER A 14 -13.34 -3.74 24.92
C SER A 14 -12.35 -2.80 24.23
N LYS A 15 -12.39 -2.68 22.91
CA LYS A 15 -11.42 -1.88 22.15
C LYS A 15 -11.85 -0.41 22.13
N LYS A 16 -10.89 0.47 22.42
CA LYS A 16 -11.12 1.93 22.39
C LYS A 16 -11.56 2.36 20.99
N GLY A 17 -12.67 3.08 20.91
CA GLY A 17 -13.21 3.61 19.66
C GLY A 17 -14.08 2.63 18.88
N PHE A 18 -14.29 1.40 19.37
CA PHE A 18 -15.21 0.46 18.73
C PHE A 18 -16.67 0.93 18.90
N ASN A 19 -17.38 1.01 17.77
CA ASN A 19 -18.82 1.27 17.73
C ASN A 19 -19.48 0.09 17.02
N GLU A 20 -20.21 -0.73 17.76
CA GLU A 20 -20.82 -1.97 17.26
C GLU A 20 -21.86 -1.71 16.17
N GLU A 21 -22.69 -0.66 16.31
CA GLU A 21 -23.72 -0.34 15.33
C GLU A 21 -23.10 0.09 14.00
N ALA A 22 -22.13 1.00 14.04
CA ALA A 22 -21.39 1.44 12.85
C ALA A 22 -20.65 0.28 12.18
N PHE A 23 -20.02 -0.59 12.98
CA PHE A 23 -19.31 -1.76 12.48
C PHE A 23 -20.27 -2.73 11.76
N LYS A 24 -21.42 -3.04 12.37
CA LYS A 24 -22.45 -3.88 11.74
C LYS A 24 -23.03 -3.25 10.49
N ALA A 25 -23.30 -1.94 10.50
CA ALA A 25 -23.86 -1.22 9.36
C ALA A 25 -22.92 -1.29 8.13
N VAL A 26 -21.62 -1.10 8.32
CA VAL A 26 -20.60 -1.23 7.24
C VAL A 26 -20.61 -2.63 6.64
N HIS A 27 -20.64 -3.68 7.48
CA HIS A 27 -20.64 -5.07 6.99
C HIS A 27 -21.96 -5.47 6.31
N GLN A 28 -23.06 -4.84 6.68
CA GLN A 28 -24.38 -5.11 6.09
C GLN A 28 -24.62 -4.32 4.80
N SER A 29 -23.94 -3.19 4.62
CA SER A 29 -24.13 -2.32 3.45
C SER A 29 -23.79 -3.00 2.12
N GLY A 30 -22.94 -4.03 2.14
CA GLY A 30 -22.45 -4.71 0.94
C GLY A 30 -21.64 -3.81 0.00
N GLY A 31 -21.41 -2.55 0.39
CA GLY A 31 -20.67 -1.57 -0.38
C GLY A 31 -19.18 -1.94 -0.43
N GLN A 32 -18.66 -2.12 -1.63
CA GLN A 32 -17.23 -2.31 -1.81
C GLN A 32 -16.53 -0.95 -1.85
N ILE A 33 -15.78 -0.62 -0.80
CA ILE A 33 -14.91 0.56 -0.79
C ILE A 33 -13.78 0.33 -1.79
N THR A 34 -13.63 1.25 -2.74
CA THR A 34 -12.53 1.23 -3.70
C THR A 34 -11.62 2.41 -3.42
N SER A 35 -10.32 2.17 -3.35
CA SER A 35 -9.32 3.22 -3.15
C SER A 35 -8.10 3.01 -4.03
N VAL A 36 -7.43 4.11 -4.33
CA VAL A 36 -6.21 4.13 -5.14
C VAL A 36 -5.19 5.06 -4.50
N ARG A 37 -3.92 4.79 -4.76
CA ARG A 37 -2.82 5.67 -4.37
C ARG A 37 -2.12 6.19 -5.62
N VAL A 38 -2.10 7.50 -5.77
CA VAL A 38 -1.48 8.20 -6.92
C VAL A 38 0.04 8.16 -6.77
N ASN A 39 0.73 8.00 -7.89
CA ASN A 39 2.19 8.08 -7.95
C ASN A 39 2.62 9.56 -7.95
N PRO A 40 3.29 10.07 -6.91
CA PRO A 40 3.65 11.48 -6.83
C PRO A 40 4.66 11.91 -7.91
N ASN A 41 5.40 10.98 -8.48
CA ASN A 41 6.40 11.24 -9.52
C ASN A 41 5.83 11.19 -10.95
N LYS A 42 4.56 10.80 -11.10
CA LYS A 42 3.88 10.64 -12.40
C LYS A 42 2.57 11.42 -12.46
N ILE A 43 2.51 12.59 -11.83
CA ILE A 43 1.35 13.48 -11.88
C ILE A 43 1.26 14.09 -13.29
N PHE A 44 0.85 13.27 -14.25
CA PHE A 44 0.35 13.76 -15.52
C PHE A 44 -1.11 14.19 -15.32
N ASN A 45 -1.56 15.19 -16.06
CA ASN A 45 -2.93 15.70 -16.04
C ASN A 45 -3.96 14.59 -15.78
N ILE A 46 -4.26 14.35 -14.52
CA ILE A 46 -5.24 13.37 -14.02
C ILE A 46 -6.65 13.65 -14.59
N GLN A 47 -6.84 14.82 -15.21
CA GLN A 47 -8.10 15.29 -15.83
C GLN A 47 -8.68 14.37 -16.91
N TYR A 48 -7.90 13.45 -17.46
CA TYR A 48 -8.30 12.54 -18.55
C TYR A 48 -8.46 11.08 -18.12
N SER A 49 -8.39 10.77 -16.81
CA SER A 49 -8.50 9.40 -16.29
C SER A 49 -9.82 9.18 -15.58
N ILE A 50 -9.98 7.95 -15.04
CA ILE A 50 -11.04 7.55 -14.10
C ILE A 50 -11.25 8.53 -12.92
N PHE A 51 -10.36 9.51 -12.74
CA PHE A 51 -10.36 10.52 -11.68
C PHE A 51 -11.21 11.78 -11.98
N ASN A 52 -12.06 11.77 -13.01
CA ASN A 52 -12.98 12.90 -13.30
C ASN A 52 -14.06 13.12 -12.21
N ALA A 53 -14.12 12.28 -11.19
CA ALA A 53 -15.01 12.44 -10.05
C ALA A 53 -14.34 13.20 -8.90
N GLN A 54 -15.13 13.84 -8.05
CA GLN A 54 -14.69 14.39 -6.77
C GLN A 54 -14.09 13.25 -5.93
N LEU A 55 -12.76 13.23 -5.80
CA LEU A 55 -12.05 12.23 -5.02
C LEU A 55 -12.04 12.62 -3.54
N GLU A 56 -12.55 11.76 -2.69
CA GLU A 56 -12.39 11.90 -1.26
C GLU A 56 -11.00 11.38 -0.85
N LYS A 57 -10.28 12.18 -0.06
CA LYS A 57 -8.92 11.83 0.36
C LYS A 57 -8.92 10.79 1.46
N VAL A 58 -8.01 9.82 1.39
CA VAL A 58 -7.72 8.92 2.51
C VAL A 58 -6.99 9.72 3.58
N PRO A 59 -7.54 9.86 4.81
CA PRO A 59 -7.03 10.82 5.81
C PRO A 59 -5.57 10.57 6.25
N TRP A 60 -5.11 9.32 6.19
CA TRP A 60 -3.78 8.88 6.63
C TRP A 60 -2.80 8.64 5.49
N SER A 61 -3.13 9.07 4.27
CA SER A 61 -2.22 8.95 3.13
C SER A 61 -2.12 10.24 2.35
N SER A 62 -0.89 10.67 2.04
CA SER A 62 -0.63 11.87 1.27
C SER A 62 -1.16 11.79 -0.17
N ASN A 63 -1.19 10.58 -0.73
CA ASN A 63 -1.54 10.33 -2.13
C ASN A 63 -2.68 9.32 -2.30
N GLY A 64 -3.39 8.98 -1.21
CA GLY A 64 -4.51 8.03 -1.20
C GLY A 64 -5.85 8.72 -1.43
N TYR A 65 -6.71 8.08 -2.22
CA TYR A 65 -8.06 8.58 -2.54
C TYR A 65 -9.07 7.45 -2.60
N TYR A 66 -10.28 7.71 -2.10
CA TYR A 66 -11.44 6.88 -2.31
C TYR A 66 -12.07 7.18 -3.67
N LEU A 67 -12.58 6.15 -4.32
CA LEU A 67 -13.36 6.26 -5.55
C LEU A 67 -14.84 6.03 -5.21
N THR A 68 -15.72 6.82 -5.82
CA THR A 68 -17.19 6.67 -5.67
C THR A 68 -17.69 5.37 -6.29
N GLU A 69 -17.03 4.93 -7.36
CA GLU A 69 -17.34 3.70 -8.09
C GLU A 69 -16.06 2.92 -8.40
N ARG A 70 -16.20 1.61 -8.58
CA ARG A 70 -15.08 0.76 -9.00
C ARG A 70 -15.03 0.67 -10.52
N PRO A 71 -14.08 1.36 -11.19
CA PRO A 71 -13.93 1.29 -12.64
C PRO A 71 -13.24 -0.02 -13.07
N SER A 72 -13.21 -0.27 -14.37
CA SER A 72 -12.38 -1.30 -14.97
C SER A 72 -10.94 -0.79 -15.13
N PHE A 73 -10.12 -0.97 -14.09
CA PHE A 73 -8.72 -0.49 -14.05
C PHE A 73 -7.87 -1.04 -15.20
N THR A 74 -8.15 -2.26 -15.65
CA THR A 74 -7.40 -2.91 -16.74
C THR A 74 -7.58 -2.23 -18.10
N LEU A 75 -8.59 -1.39 -18.24
CA LEU A 75 -8.83 -0.60 -19.45
C LEU A 75 -8.23 0.81 -19.37
N ASP A 76 -7.67 1.18 -18.24
CA ASP A 76 -7.09 2.51 -18.05
C ASP A 76 -5.59 2.51 -18.40
N PRO A 77 -5.17 3.25 -19.45
CA PRO A 77 -3.76 3.37 -19.81
C PRO A 77 -2.88 3.90 -18.65
N LEU A 78 -3.42 4.77 -17.79
CA LEU A 78 -2.67 5.32 -16.66
C LEU A 78 -2.37 4.29 -15.57
N PHE A 79 -3.23 3.28 -15.41
CA PHE A 79 -2.94 2.13 -14.56
C PHE A 79 -1.71 1.36 -15.06
N HIS A 80 -1.64 1.11 -16.36
CA HIS A 80 -0.50 0.43 -17.00
C HIS A 80 0.77 1.28 -17.01
N ALA A 81 0.62 2.60 -17.08
CA ALA A 81 1.72 3.54 -16.97
C ALA A 81 2.24 3.73 -15.53
N GLY A 82 1.58 3.12 -14.53
CA GLY A 82 1.96 3.26 -13.12
C GLY A 82 1.72 4.64 -12.54
N ALA A 83 0.74 5.38 -13.06
CA ALA A 83 0.33 6.67 -12.54
C ALA A 83 -0.39 6.55 -11.18
N TYR A 84 -0.94 5.38 -10.89
CA TYR A 84 -1.54 5.05 -9.62
C TYR A 84 -1.48 3.54 -9.34
N TYR A 85 -1.69 3.17 -8.08
CA TYR A 85 -1.80 1.79 -7.60
C TYR A 85 -3.18 1.59 -6.97
N VAL A 86 -3.88 0.51 -7.32
CA VAL A 86 -5.14 0.12 -6.67
C VAL A 86 -4.77 -0.53 -5.34
N GLN A 87 -5.07 0.15 -4.24
CA GLN A 87 -4.67 -0.25 -2.90
C GLN A 87 -5.78 0.02 -1.91
N GLU A 88 -6.02 -0.89 -0.98
CA GLU A 88 -6.95 -0.67 0.12
C GLU A 88 -6.47 0.48 1.02
N ALA A 89 -7.40 1.34 1.42
CA ALA A 89 -7.09 2.49 2.27
C ALA A 89 -6.46 2.06 3.61
N SER A 90 -6.91 0.94 4.20
CA SER A 90 -6.33 0.37 5.41
C SER A 90 -4.84 0.05 5.26
N SER A 91 -4.44 -0.52 4.12
CA SER A 91 -3.02 -0.81 3.82
C SER A 91 -2.16 0.44 3.67
N MET A 92 -2.77 1.58 3.33
CA MET A 92 -2.06 2.88 3.23
C MET A 92 -1.70 3.45 4.61
N PHE A 93 -2.27 2.93 5.71
CA PHE A 93 -1.95 3.37 7.08
C PHE A 93 -0.48 3.14 7.46
N LEU A 94 0.21 2.27 6.74
CA LEU A 94 1.66 2.10 6.86
C LEU A 94 2.41 3.44 6.66
N GLU A 95 1.88 4.36 5.86
CA GLU A 95 2.46 5.70 5.66
C GLU A 95 2.54 6.47 6.98
N GLU A 96 1.47 6.48 7.75
CA GLU A 96 1.43 7.13 9.07
C GLU A 96 2.38 6.46 10.07
N ALA A 97 2.42 5.12 10.09
CA ALA A 97 3.32 4.38 10.96
C ALA A 97 4.79 4.75 10.69
N LEU A 98 5.18 4.82 9.42
CA LEU A 98 6.55 5.19 9.02
C LEU A 98 6.85 6.66 9.34
N LYS A 99 5.95 7.59 9.05
CA LYS A 99 6.13 9.03 9.35
C LYS A 99 6.31 9.32 10.84
N GLN A 100 5.66 8.53 11.70
CA GLN A 100 5.75 8.72 13.15
C GLN A 100 6.99 8.05 13.78
N THR A 101 7.61 7.09 13.11
CA THR A 101 8.70 6.28 13.69
C THR A 101 10.04 6.47 12.99
N VAL A 102 10.05 7.01 11.77
CA VAL A 102 11.25 7.13 10.94
C VAL A 102 11.41 8.55 10.42
N ASP A 103 12.61 9.10 10.50
CA ASP A 103 12.95 10.36 9.84
C ASP A 103 13.16 10.12 8.33
N LEU A 104 12.07 10.20 7.57
CA LEU A 104 12.06 9.94 6.13
C LEU A 104 12.76 11.02 5.28
N THR A 105 13.20 12.12 5.89
CA THR A 105 13.99 13.16 5.21
C THR A 105 15.44 12.74 5.05
N LYS A 106 15.89 11.77 5.82
CA LYS A 106 17.24 11.21 5.77
C LYS A 106 17.34 10.07 4.77
N HIS A 107 18.57 9.73 4.44
CA HIS A 107 18.89 8.48 3.75
C HIS A 107 18.57 7.29 4.65
N VAL A 108 17.66 6.43 4.22
CA VAL A 108 17.25 5.22 4.94
C VAL A 108 17.31 4.00 4.01
N LYS A 109 17.67 2.86 4.59
CA LYS A 109 17.64 1.55 3.92
C LYS A 109 16.48 0.76 4.47
N VAL A 110 15.50 0.50 3.63
CA VAL A 110 14.26 -0.20 4.00
C VAL A 110 14.23 -1.58 3.37
N LEU A 111 13.86 -2.59 4.15
CA LEU A 111 13.53 -3.93 3.66
C LEU A 111 12.03 -4.16 3.78
N ASP A 112 11.35 -4.38 2.67
CA ASP A 112 10.00 -4.96 2.62
C ASP A 112 10.16 -6.47 2.40
N LEU A 113 9.99 -7.25 3.48
CA LEU A 113 10.42 -8.65 3.52
C LEU A 113 9.47 -9.59 2.78
N CYS A 114 8.17 -9.23 2.69
CA CYS A 114 7.11 -10.02 2.05
C CYS A 114 6.33 -9.13 1.05
N ALA A 115 7.02 -8.62 0.04
CA ALA A 115 6.64 -7.43 -0.71
C ALA A 115 5.52 -7.61 -1.74
N ALA A 116 5.35 -8.82 -2.32
CA ALA A 116 4.39 -9.00 -3.41
C ALA A 116 2.94 -8.82 -2.94
N PRO A 117 2.11 -8.14 -3.76
CA PRO A 117 2.32 -7.72 -5.16
C PRO A 117 3.01 -6.35 -5.35
N GLY A 118 3.46 -5.64 -4.28
CA GLY A 118 4.20 -4.40 -4.38
C GLY A 118 3.47 -3.14 -3.89
N GLY A 119 2.27 -3.29 -3.31
CA GLY A 119 1.48 -2.16 -2.81
C GLY A 119 2.17 -1.40 -1.69
N LYS A 120 2.75 -2.11 -0.69
CA LYS A 120 3.53 -1.51 0.39
C LYS A 120 4.88 -1.00 -0.09
N SER A 121 5.59 -1.77 -0.92
CA SER A 121 6.86 -1.33 -1.52
C SER A 121 6.71 -0.02 -2.28
N THR A 122 5.72 0.10 -3.16
CA THR A 122 5.49 1.35 -3.92
C THR A 122 5.03 2.50 -3.04
N LEU A 123 4.35 2.23 -1.92
CA LEU A 123 4.02 3.24 -0.91
C LEU A 123 5.29 3.74 -0.22
N ILE A 124 6.13 2.84 0.29
CA ILE A 124 7.40 3.17 0.95
C ILE A 124 8.26 4.00 0.01
N GLN A 125 8.40 3.57 -1.23
CA GLN A 125 9.19 4.29 -2.25
C GLN A 125 8.69 5.72 -2.46
N SER A 126 7.38 5.97 -2.35
CA SER A 126 6.79 7.30 -2.54
C SER A 126 7.12 8.30 -1.42
N ILE A 127 7.58 7.83 -0.26
CA ILE A 127 7.76 8.65 0.94
C ILE A 127 9.20 8.70 1.45
N ILE A 128 10.08 7.81 0.99
CA ILE A 128 11.51 7.85 1.31
C ILE A 128 12.24 8.81 0.37
N SER A 129 13.39 9.33 0.80
CA SER A 129 14.22 10.22 -0.03
C SER A 129 14.76 9.52 -1.27
N ALA A 130 15.12 10.28 -2.30
CA ALA A 130 15.71 9.74 -3.53
C ALA A 130 17.03 9.01 -3.30
N ASP A 131 17.78 9.40 -2.26
CA ASP A 131 19.06 8.78 -1.88
C ASP A 131 18.88 7.52 -1.01
N SER A 132 17.66 7.23 -0.57
CA SER A 132 17.33 6.02 0.20
C SER A 132 17.32 4.78 -0.69
N LEU A 133 17.44 3.61 -0.06
CA LEU A 133 17.37 2.31 -0.73
C LEU A 133 16.16 1.52 -0.22
N LEU A 134 15.33 1.02 -1.12
CA LEU A 134 14.31 0.03 -0.83
C LEU A 134 14.71 -1.33 -1.40
N VAL A 135 14.71 -2.36 -0.56
CA VAL A 135 14.82 -3.76 -0.99
C VAL A 135 13.46 -4.42 -0.79
N SER A 136 12.85 -4.84 -1.89
CA SER A 136 11.55 -5.50 -1.91
C SER A 136 11.75 -6.99 -2.17
N ASN A 137 11.56 -7.81 -1.13
CA ASN A 137 11.77 -9.25 -1.20
C ASN A 137 10.45 -10.02 -1.29
N GLU A 138 10.45 -11.10 -2.02
CA GLU A 138 9.34 -12.06 -2.05
C GLU A 138 9.90 -13.49 -2.16
N VAL A 139 9.49 -14.36 -1.24
CA VAL A 139 9.96 -15.75 -1.19
C VAL A 139 9.31 -16.62 -2.26
N ILE A 140 8.05 -16.33 -2.61
CA ILE A 140 7.28 -17.12 -3.58
C ILE A 140 7.65 -16.69 -5.01
N LYS A 141 8.41 -17.52 -5.71
CA LYS A 141 8.96 -17.23 -7.03
C LYS A 141 7.91 -16.78 -8.06
N THR A 142 6.72 -17.36 -8.04
CA THR A 142 5.63 -16.98 -8.97
C THR A 142 5.09 -15.57 -8.70
N ARG A 143 5.22 -15.05 -7.48
CA ARG A 143 4.78 -13.71 -7.11
C ARG A 143 5.84 -12.64 -7.37
N VAL A 144 7.13 -13.03 -7.45
CA VAL A 144 8.23 -12.08 -7.72
C VAL A 144 8.05 -11.36 -9.04
N ASN A 145 7.57 -12.05 -10.08
CA ASN A 145 7.37 -11.43 -11.39
C ASN A 145 6.32 -10.32 -11.33
N ILE A 146 5.24 -10.53 -10.56
CA ILE A 146 4.19 -9.52 -10.35
C ILE A 146 4.76 -8.32 -9.58
N LEU A 147 5.56 -8.59 -8.54
CA LEU A 147 6.26 -7.55 -7.79
C LEU A 147 7.17 -6.73 -8.69
N ALA A 148 8.03 -7.39 -9.45
CA ALA A 148 8.97 -6.73 -10.37
C ALA A 148 8.25 -5.87 -11.42
N GLU A 149 7.16 -6.38 -11.99
CA GLU A 149 6.31 -5.63 -12.92
C GLU A 149 5.75 -4.36 -12.28
N ASN A 150 5.18 -4.46 -11.08
CA ASN A 150 4.59 -3.33 -10.38
C ASN A 150 5.64 -2.28 -9.96
N ILE A 151 6.83 -2.71 -9.50
CA ILE A 151 7.95 -1.81 -9.21
C ILE A 151 8.44 -1.12 -10.48
N THR A 152 8.57 -1.84 -11.58
CA THR A 152 8.95 -1.28 -12.88
C THR A 152 7.93 -0.27 -13.37
N LYS A 153 6.64 -0.58 -13.28
CA LYS A 153 5.55 0.37 -13.61
C LYS A 153 5.61 1.61 -12.71
N TRP A 154 5.93 1.46 -11.43
CA TRP A 154 6.06 2.59 -10.52
C TRP A 154 7.20 3.52 -10.92
N GLY A 155 8.33 2.97 -11.36
CA GLY A 155 9.39 3.69 -12.06
C GLY A 155 10.37 4.42 -11.15
N ALA A 156 10.72 3.83 -10.00
CA ALA A 156 11.74 4.37 -9.11
C ALA A 156 13.06 3.61 -9.25
N ALA A 157 14.16 4.33 -9.34
CA ALA A 157 15.50 3.74 -9.55
C ALA A 157 16.14 3.20 -8.26
N ASN A 158 15.69 3.63 -7.09
CA ASN A 158 16.25 3.27 -5.78
C ASN A 158 15.59 2.04 -5.14
N THR A 159 15.01 1.15 -5.94
CA THR A 159 14.35 -0.08 -5.48
C THR A 159 14.98 -1.32 -6.12
N ILE A 160 15.32 -2.30 -5.28
CA ILE A 160 15.86 -3.59 -5.70
C ILE A 160 14.81 -4.67 -5.39
N VAL A 161 14.43 -5.48 -6.37
CA VAL A 161 13.56 -6.64 -6.18
C VAL A 161 14.42 -7.89 -5.99
N THR A 162 14.10 -8.68 -4.96
CA THR A 162 14.83 -9.93 -4.64
C THR A 162 13.89 -11.10 -4.46
N ASN A 163 14.40 -12.31 -4.70
CA ASN A 163 13.71 -13.56 -4.42
C ASN A 163 14.56 -14.43 -3.50
N ASN A 164 14.45 -14.16 -2.22
CA ASN A 164 15.25 -14.83 -1.19
C ASN A 164 14.37 -15.36 -0.06
N ASP A 165 14.85 -16.43 0.60
CA ASP A 165 14.29 -16.82 1.91
C ASP A 165 14.59 -15.69 2.93
N PRO A 166 13.65 -15.33 3.81
CA PRO A 166 13.90 -14.35 4.87
C PRO A 166 15.17 -14.62 5.69
N LYS A 167 15.57 -15.89 5.86
CA LYS A 167 16.82 -16.29 6.53
C LYS A 167 18.07 -15.78 5.84
N ASP A 168 18.04 -15.56 4.54
CA ASP A 168 19.22 -15.09 3.80
C ASP A 168 19.62 -13.67 4.20
N PHE A 169 18.68 -12.89 4.75
CA PHE A 169 18.94 -11.53 5.24
C PHE A 169 19.66 -11.50 6.60
N GLN A 170 19.75 -12.63 7.32
CA GLN A 170 20.46 -12.70 8.60
C GLN A 170 21.94 -12.33 8.48
N ARG A 171 22.56 -12.50 7.30
CA ARG A 171 23.95 -12.08 7.03
C ARG A 171 24.13 -10.57 6.84
N LEU A 172 23.03 -9.81 6.70
CA LEU A 172 23.03 -8.35 6.57
C LEU A 172 22.72 -7.68 7.91
N GLN A 173 23.46 -8.04 8.95
CA GLN A 173 23.27 -7.50 10.30
C GLN A 173 23.43 -5.99 10.33
N ASN A 174 22.47 -5.28 10.95
CA ASN A 174 22.48 -3.83 11.08
C ASN A 174 22.56 -3.05 9.75
N TYR A 175 22.14 -3.68 8.64
CA TYR A 175 22.20 -3.06 7.32
C TYR A 175 20.97 -2.20 7.04
N PHE A 176 19.79 -2.64 7.47
CA PHE A 176 18.52 -1.95 7.27
C PHE A 176 18.15 -1.12 8.48
N ASP A 177 17.69 0.11 8.24
CA ASP A 177 17.16 1.01 9.26
C ASP A 177 15.71 0.67 9.60
N VAL A 178 14.98 0.11 8.61
CA VAL A 178 13.56 -0.28 8.74
C VAL A 178 13.33 -1.63 8.08
N ILE A 179 12.58 -2.50 8.74
CA ILE A 179 12.10 -3.77 8.18
C ILE A 179 10.58 -3.79 8.29
N VAL A 180 9.91 -3.95 7.16
CA VAL A 180 8.45 -4.10 7.05
C VAL A 180 8.16 -5.56 6.77
N VAL A 181 7.26 -6.14 7.58
CA VAL A 181 6.82 -7.54 7.47
C VAL A 181 5.30 -7.56 7.53
N ASP A 182 4.65 -8.10 6.48
CA ASP A 182 3.20 -8.22 6.38
C ASP A 182 2.77 -9.49 5.66
#